data_d0a0bce03166bb1156347349397e1ffa
#
_entry.id   d0a0bce03166bb1156347349397e1ffa
#
_cell.length_a   1.000
_cell.length_b   1.000
_cell.length_c   1.000
_cell.angle_alpha   90.00
_cell.angle_beta   90.00
_cell.angle_gamma   90.00
#
_symmetry.space_group_name_H-M   'P 1'
#
loop_
_entity.id
_entity.type
_entity.pdbx_description
1 polymer ?
#
loop_
_entity_poly.entity_id
_entity_poly.type
_entity_poly.pdbx_seq_one_letter_code
_entity_poly.pdbx_strand_id
1 'polypeptide(L)'
;GVLRRLLDDPAAVSRVARRALEVCHYDPETAEDREKSSGREDHCEAACYDCLMSYGNQLDHEVLDRQLNEVVDFLMDLKQARVESSPTPAARGDHMDQLLGKCESELERKWLSFMNNLELRLPSDAQVLIDEAATRVDFYYVIDGGPEVAVYIDGPVHDMLDKKRVDAAQEEALRDSGIMTVRFRYDGDWDEVVRQYSGIFGEVSAGGATR
;
A
#
# COMPACT_ATOMS: atom_id res chain seq x y z
N GLY A 1 -7.06 -4.58 5.06
CA GLY A 1 -6.65 -5.95 5.46
C GLY A 1 -5.53 -5.93 6.51
N VAL A 2 -5.12 -7.12 7.02
CA VAL A 2 -4.09 -7.24 8.08
C VAL A 2 -2.75 -6.63 7.67
N LEU A 3 -2.31 -6.86 6.42
CA LEU A 3 -1.05 -6.31 5.91
C LEU A 3 -1.02 -4.77 5.94
N ARG A 4 -2.13 -4.12 5.61
CA ARG A 4 -2.22 -2.65 5.66
C ARG A 4 -2.03 -2.14 7.10
N ARG A 5 -2.65 -2.78 8.09
CA ARG A 5 -2.48 -2.42 9.51
C ARG A 5 -1.03 -2.58 10.00
N LEU A 6 -0.30 -3.56 9.45
CA LEU A 6 1.12 -3.75 9.76
C LEU A 6 2.00 -2.65 9.15
N LEU A 7 1.59 -2.04 8.02
CA LEU A 7 2.31 -0.94 7.38
C LEU A 7 1.98 0.42 8.01
N ASP A 8 0.71 0.63 8.41
CA ASP A 8 0.23 1.91 8.96
C ASP A 8 0.73 2.18 10.40
N ASP A 9 1.21 1.14 11.10
CA ASP A 9 1.65 1.25 12.48
C ASP A 9 3.11 0.81 12.61
N PRO A 10 4.05 1.75 12.81
CA PRO A 10 5.48 1.45 12.91
C PRO A 10 5.86 0.41 13.98
N ALA A 11 5.02 0.26 15.02
CA ALA A 11 5.24 -0.69 16.11
C ALA A 11 4.45 -2.01 15.95
N ALA A 12 3.71 -2.20 14.86
CA ALA A 12 2.84 -3.37 14.72
C ALA A 12 3.62 -4.69 14.73
N VAL A 13 4.73 -4.77 13.99
CA VAL A 13 5.59 -5.96 13.94
C VAL A 13 6.22 -6.24 15.31
N SER A 14 6.70 -5.20 15.98
CA SER A 14 7.25 -5.30 17.35
C SER A 14 6.22 -5.87 18.35
N ARG A 15 4.95 -5.39 18.28
CA ARG A 15 3.88 -5.92 19.15
C ARG A 15 3.53 -7.37 18.83
N VAL A 16 3.53 -7.76 17.55
CA VAL A 16 3.30 -9.14 17.14
C VAL A 16 4.39 -10.06 17.69
N ALA A 17 5.66 -9.65 17.54
CA ALA A 17 6.80 -10.42 18.07
C ALA A 17 6.75 -10.55 19.60
N ARG A 18 6.47 -9.45 20.31
CA ARG A 18 6.28 -9.47 21.78
C ARG A 18 5.18 -10.45 22.17
N ARG A 19 4.04 -10.41 21.48
CA ARG A 19 2.93 -11.32 21.77
C ARG A 19 3.26 -12.78 21.44
N ALA A 20 4.03 -13.04 20.39
CA ALA A 20 4.48 -14.38 20.05
C ALA A 20 5.40 -14.97 21.15
N LEU A 21 6.33 -14.19 21.69
CA LEU A 21 7.16 -14.60 22.84
C LEU A 21 6.29 -14.94 24.06
N GLU A 22 5.33 -14.08 24.42
CA GLU A 22 4.42 -14.35 25.55
C GLU A 22 3.61 -15.63 25.34
N VAL A 23 3.08 -15.86 24.13
CA VAL A 23 2.32 -17.08 23.79
C VAL A 23 3.22 -18.32 23.92
N CYS A 24 4.50 -18.21 23.51
CA CYS A 24 5.48 -19.27 23.65
C CYS A 24 6.08 -19.36 25.05
N HIS A 25 5.48 -18.72 26.06
CA HIS A 25 5.88 -18.72 27.47
C HIS A 25 7.23 -18.08 27.77
N TYR A 26 7.72 -17.22 26.91
CA TYR A 26 8.91 -16.41 27.16
C TYR A 26 8.56 -15.05 27.76
N ASP A 27 9.45 -14.55 28.61
CA ASP A 27 9.40 -13.14 28.98
C ASP A 27 9.86 -12.29 27.80
N PRO A 28 9.02 -11.38 27.28
CA PRO A 28 9.38 -10.61 26.10
C PRO A 28 10.47 -9.56 26.37
N GLU A 29 10.83 -9.26 27.64
CA GLU A 29 11.89 -8.32 27.94
C GLU A 29 13.26 -9.01 28.13
N THR A 30 13.25 -10.18 28.78
CA THR A 30 14.47 -10.87 29.18
C THR A 30 14.78 -12.11 28.33
N ALA A 31 13.84 -12.59 27.51
CA ALA A 31 13.86 -13.89 26.83
C ALA A 31 13.94 -15.09 27.81
N GLU A 32 13.60 -14.90 29.08
CA GLU A 32 13.58 -15.97 30.06
C GLU A 32 12.41 -16.92 29.76
N ASP A 33 12.72 -18.22 29.70
CA ASP A 33 11.70 -19.26 29.56
C ASP A 33 10.95 -19.45 30.89
N ARG A 34 9.68 -19.10 30.90
CA ARG A 34 8.81 -19.26 32.05
C ARG A 34 8.27 -20.70 32.20
N GLU A 35 8.56 -21.58 31.23
CA GLU A 35 8.23 -22.99 31.17
C GLU A 35 6.73 -23.32 31.27
N LYS A 36 5.87 -22.33 31.45
CA LYS A 36 4.42 -22.52 31.62
C LYS A 36 3.61 -21.29 31.27
N SER A 37 2.36 -21.53 30.98
CA SER A 37 1.36 -20.48 30.83
C SER A 37 1.06 -19.80 32.17
N SER A 38 0.79 -18.50 32.14
CA SER A 38 0.44 -17.73 33.33
C SER A 38 -0.81 -18.32 34.01
N GLY A 39 -0.67 -18.75 35.27
CA GLY A 39 -1.76 -19.30 36.07
C GLY A 39 -1.96 -20.82 35.94
N ARG A 40 -1.06 -21.55 35.28
CA ARG A 40 -1.05 -23.00 35.23
C ARG A 40 0.18 -23.58 35.91
N GLU A 41 0.06 -24.82 36.45
CA GLU A 41 1.15 -25.54 37.09
C GLU A 41 1.88 -26.50 36.13
N ASP A 42 1.24 -26.84 35.00
CA ASP A 42 1.78 -27.78 34.03
C ASP A 42 2.95 -27.17 33.24
N HIS A 43 4.06 -27.88 33.22
CA HIS A 43 5.24 -27.50 32.44
C HIS A 43 4.99 -27.70 30.93
N CYS A 44 5.45 -26.75 30.15
CA CYS A 44 5.48 -26.82 28.71
C CYS A 44 6.91 -27.05 28.23
N GLU A 45 7.24 -28.28 27.85
CA GLU A 45 8.54 -28.60 27.26
C GLU A 45 8.64 -28.05 25.83
N ALA A 46 8.38 -28.85 24.81
CA ALA A 46 8.48 -28.42 23.41
C ALA A 46 7.27 -27.61 22.94
N ALA A 47 6.06 -27.99 23.31
CA ALA A 47 4.81 -27.28 22.96
C ALA A 47 3.66 -27.71 23.88
N CYS A 48 2.62 -26.86 23.98
CA CYS A 48 1.36 -27.18 24.66
C CYS A 48 0.16 -26.52 23.96
N TYR A 49 -1.06 -26.84 24.42
CA TYR A 49 -2.29 -26.27 23.85
C TYR A 49 -2.51 -24.77 24.17
N ASP A 50 -1.72 -24.21 25.08
CA ASP A 50 -1.75 -22.79 25.36
C ASP A 50 -0.77 -22.00 24.48
N CYS A 51 0.16 -22.68 23.76
CA CYS A 51 1.12 -22.07 22.85
C CYS A 51 0.94 -22.51 21.39
N LEU A 52 1.64 -23.55 20.95
CA LEU A 52 1.75 -23.92 19.53
C LEU A 52 0.79 -25.04 19.12
N MET A 53 0.35 -25.88 20.06
CA MET A 53 -0.57 -26.97 19.75
C MET A 53 -1.99 -26.48 19.55
N SER A 54 -2.69 -27.06 18.59
CA SER A 54 -4.12 -26.86 18.36
C SER A 54 -4.76 -28.14 17.85
N TYR A 55 -6.08 -28.21 17.91
CA TYR A 55 -6.81 -29.35 17.33
C TYR A 55 -6.57 -29.48 15.82
N GLY A 56 -6.35 -28.36 15.14
CA GLY A 56 -6.14 -28.33 13.68
C GLY A 56 -4.75 -28.76 13.21
N ASN A 57 -3.74 -28.84 14.10
CA ASN A 57 -2.37 -29.21 13.75
C ASN A 57 -1.87 -30.48 14.49
N GLN A 58 -2.77 -31.37 14.89
CA GLN A 58 -2.42 -32.59 15.64
C GLN A 58 -1.39 -33.49 14.95
N LEU A 59 -1.37 -33.53 13.63
CA LEU A 59 -0.40 -34.33 12.86
C LEU A 59 1.03 -33.79 12.95
N ASP A 60 1.18 -32.52 13.33
CA ASP A 60 2.45 -31.81 13.39
C ASP A 60 2.96 -31.65 14.83
N HIS A 61 2.24 -32.16 15.87
CA HIS A 61 2.57 -31.93 17.26
C HIS A 61 3.99 -32.40 17.62
N GLU A 62 4.47 -33.47 16.98
CA GLU A 62 5.79 -34.05 17.23
C GLU A 62 6.95 -33.18 16.72
N VAL A 63 6.67 -32.26 15.80
CA VAL A 63 7.67 -31.35 15.20
C VAL A 63 7.57 -29.92 15.70
N LEU A 64 6.57 -29.63 16.56
CA LEU A 64 6.45 -28.29 17.16
C LEU A 64 7.39 -28.14 18.33
N ASP A 65 8.28 -27.17 18.24
CA ASP A 65 9.21 -26.84 19.31
C ASP A 65 9.33 -25.31 19.49
N ARG A 66 8.84 -24.82 20.64
CA ARG A 66 8.94 -23.42 21.04
C ARG A 66 10.34 -23.01 21.51
N GLN A 67 11.20 -24.01 21.84
CA GLN A 67 12.53 -23.80 22.41
C GLN A 67 13.63 -23.65 21.35
N LEU A 68 13.29 -23.58 20.07
CA LEU A 68 14.25 -23.32 19.00
C LEU A 68 14.87 -21.94 19.19
N ASN A 69 16.15 -21.90 19.58
CA ASN A 69 16.89 -20.65 19.87
C ASN A 69 16.82 -19.68 18.70
N GLU A 70 16.94 -20.17 17.47
CA GLU A 70 16.91 -19.33 16.25
C GLU A 70 15.56 -18.60 16.11
N VAL A 71 14.46 -19.21 16.55
CA VAL A 71 13.13 -18.59 16.51
C VAL A 71 12.99 -17.56 17.64
N VAL A 72 13.47 -17.90 18.85
CA VAL A 72 13.44 -16.98 20.00
C VAL A 72 14.29 -15.74 19.72
N ASP A 73 15.52 -15.92 19.24
CA ASP A 73 16.43 -14.82 18.89
C ASP A 73 15.82 -13.93 17.79
N PHE A 74 15.23 -14.54 16.76
CA PHE A 74 14.53 -13.81 15.69
C PHE A 74 13.34 -12.99 16.21
N LEU A 75 12.55 -13.54 17.13
CA LEU A 75 11.44 -12.80 17.75
C LEU A 75 11.94 -11.66 18.64
N MET A 76 13.07 -11.83 19.33
CA MET A 76 13.69 -10.78 20.13
C MET A 76 14.21 -9.64 19.24
N ASP A 77 14.76 -9.95 18.07
CA ASP A 77 15.17 -8.94 17.09
C ASP A 77 13.94 -8.22 16.49
N LEU A 78 12.91 -8.97 16.09
CA LEU A 78 11.65 -8.40 15.57
C LEU A 78 10.95 -7.50 16.60
N LYS A 79 11.07 -7.78 17.88
CA LYS A 79 10.52 -6.94 18.95
C LYS A 79 11.12 -5.51 18.90
N GLN A 80 12.34 -5.35 18.41
CA GLN A 80 12.99 -4.06 18.26
C GLN A 80 12.73 -3.41 16.87
N ALA A 81 12.13 -4.16 15.95
CA ALA A 81 11.88 -3.69 14.60
C ALA A 81 10.87 -2.55 14.56
N ARG A 82 11.14 -1.60 13.67
CA ARG A 82 10.16 -0.56 13.27
C ARG A 82 9.88 -0.72 11.81
N VAL A 83 8.61 -0.65 11.47
CA VAL A 83 8.18 -0.60 10.07
C VAL A 83 8.31 0.85 9.62
N GLU A 84 9.14 1.07 8.61
CA GLU A 84 9.27 2.36 7.96
C GLU A 84 8.75 2.24 6.52
N SER A 85 7.91 3.17 6.13
CA SER A 85 7.53 3.32 4.75
C SER A 85 8.75 3.82 3.97
N SER A 86 9.37 2.94 3.19
CA SER A 86 10.53 3.31 2.38
C SER A 86 10.08 3.66 0.95
N PRO A 87 10.05 4.93 0.57
CA PRO A 87 10.13 5.29 -0.83
C PRO A 87 11.60 5.15 -1.27
N THR A 88 12.02 3.93 -1.60
CA THR A 88 13.35 3.73 -2.20
C THR A 88 13.33 4.32 -3.61
N PRO A 89 14.35 5.09 -4.04
CA PRO A 89 14.46 5.56 -5.44
C PRO A 89 14.41 4.42 -6.47
N ALA A 90 14.89 3.23 -6.10
CA ALA A 90 14.75 2.01 -6.92
C ALA A 90 13.27 1.58 -7.09
N ALA A 91 12.46 1.69 -6.02
CA ALA A 91 11.03 1.37 -6.09
C ALA A 91 10.26 2.35 -6.98
N ARG A 92 10.68 3.63 -7.08
CA ARG A 92 10.06 4.61 -7.98
C ARG A 92 10.35 4.30 -9.45
N GLY A 93 11.57 3.87 -9.79
CA GLY A 93 11.95 3.46 -11.15
C GLY A 93 11.16 2.23 -11.60
N ASP A 94 11.15 1.18 -10.80
CA ASP A 94 10.42 -0.05 -11.09
C ASP A 94 8.90 0.22 -11.21
N HIS A 95 8.36 1.07 -10.35
CA HIS A 95 6.95 1.46 -10.40
C HIS A 95 6.63 2.28 -11.67
N MET A 96 7.52 3.20 -12.04
CA MET A 96 7.40 3.97 -13.28
C MET A 96 7.38 3.06 -14.51
N ASP A 97 8.25 2.05 -14.56
CA ASP A 97 8.32 1.09 -15.66
C ASP A 97 7.04 0.24 -15.74
N GLN A 98 6.47 -0.17 -14.60
CA GLN A 98 5.19 -0.88 -14.55
C GLN A 98 4.05 -0.03 -15.08
N LEU A 99 3.97 1.25 -14.69
CA LEU A 99 2.95 2.19 -15.17
C LEU A 99 3.10 2.44 -16.68
N LEU A 100 4.34 2.66 -17.16
CA LEU A 100 4.63 2.83 -18.59
C LEU A 100 4.21 1.62 -19.41
N GLY A 101 4.40 0.41 -18.87
CA GLY A 101 3.97 -0.84 -19.51
C GLY A 101 2.45 -0.97 -19.67
N LYS A 102 1.67 -0.28 -18.85
CA LYS A 102 0.20 -0.27 -18.91
C LYS A 102 -0.37 0.86 -19.78
N CYS A 103 0.41 1.90 -20.09
CA CYS A 103 -0.05 3.03 -20.89
C CYS A 103 -0.42 2.58 -22.32
N GLU A 104 -1.61 2.96 -22.78
CA GLU A 104 -2.13 2.62 -24.12
C GLU A 104 -1.84 3.69 -25.17
N SER A 105 -1.60 4.95 -24.74
CA SER A 105 -1.32 6.07 -25.64
C SER A 105 0.01 6.76 -25.38
N GLU A 106 0.54 7.45 -26.40
CA GLU A 106 1.72 8.31 -26.25
C GLU A 106 1.45 9.54 -25.35
N LEU A 107 0.20 9.99 -25.30
CA LEU A 107 -0.18 11.10 -24.44
C LEU A 107 -0.11 10.72 -22.96
N GLU A 108 -0.58 9.52 -22.61
CA GLU A 108 -0.44 8.96 -21.24
C GLU A 108 1.03 8.82 -20.85
N ARG A 109 1.88 8.29 -21.75
CA ARG A 109 3.33 8.18 -21.49
C ARG A 109 3.99 9.53 -21.28
N LYS A 110 3.58 10.54 -22.09
CA LYS A 110 4.07 11.90 -21.97
C LYS A 110 3.64 12.52 -20.63
N TRP A 111 2.40 12.32 -20.22
CA TRP A 111 1.89 12.82 -18.94
C TRP A 111 2.61 12.14 -17.77
N LEU A 112 2.78 10.83 -17.81
CA LEU A 112 3.48 10.09 -16.76
C LEU A 112 4.95 10.53 -16.64
N SER A 113 5.61 10.80 -17.78
CA SER A 113 6.97 11.34 -17.80
C SER A 113 7.03 12.77 -17.24
N PHE A 114 6.02 13.60 -17.51
CA PHE A 114 5.87 14.92 -16.92
C PHE A 114 5.79 14.85 -15.39
N MET A 115 4.94 13.97 -14.86
CA MET A 115 4.82 13.75 -13.41
C MET A 115 6.14 13.28 -12.78
N ASN A 116 6.84 12.40 -13.46
CA ASN A 116 8.12 11.88 -12.97
C ASN A 116 9.24 12.93 -13.00
N ASN A 117 9.32 13.75 -14.05
CA ASN A 117 10.34 14.79 -14.20
C ASN A 117 10.21 15.93 -13.16
N LEU A 118 8.99 16.18 -12.68
CA LEU A 118 8.71 17.12 -11.61
C LEU A 118 8.78 16.50 -10.22
N GLU A 119 9.20 15.21 -10.13
CA GLU A 119 9.28 14.45 -8.87
C GLU A 119 7.95 14.39 -8.11
N LEU A 120 6.83 14.54 -8.83
CA LEU A 120 5.49 14.49 -8.26
C LEU A 120 5.11 13.05 -7.88
N ARG A 121 4.04 12.92 -7.10
CA ARG A 121 3.49 11.60 -6.75
C ARG A 121 3.04 10.87 -8.01
N LEU A 122 3.57 9.68 -8.24
CA LEU A 122 3.12 8.80 -9.31
C LEU A 122 1.77 8.16 -8.97
N PRO A 123 0.94 7.81 -9.97
CA PRO A 123 -0.29 7.04 -9.77
C PRO A 123 -0.04 5.74 -9.03
N SER A 124 -1.02 5.28 -8.27
CA SER A 124 -0.97 3.95 -7.62
C SER A 124 -1.10 2.82 -8.64
N ASP A 125 -1.86 3.05 -9.72
CA ASP A 125 -2.01 2.12 -10.85
C ASP A 125 -2.46 2.86 -12.13
N ALA A 126 -2.41 2.16 -13.27
CA ALA A 126 -2.84 2.65 -14.58
C ALA A 126 -3.84 1.67 -15.22
N GLN A 127 -4.72 2.19 -16.08
CA GLN A 127 -5.73 1.45 -16.82
C GLN A 127 -6.67 0.63 -15.90
N VAL A 128 -7.15 1.28 -14.82
CA VAL A 128 -7.98 0.65 -13.80
C VAL A 128 -9.44 0.64 -14.22
N LEU A 129 -10.06 -0.54 -14.22
CA LEU A 129 -11.51 -0.69 -14.41
C LEU A 129 -12.21 -0.44 -13.07
N ILE A 130 -13.19 0.47 -13.06
CA ILE A 130 -14.05 0.77 -11.93
C ILE A 130 -15.43 0.24 -12.22
N ASP A 131 -15.77 -0.91 -11.65
CA ASP A 131 -16.99 -1.65 -11.98
C ASP A 131 -18.26 -0.87 -11.64
N GLU A 132 -18.26 -0.15 -10.51
CA GLU A 132 -19.40 0.66 -10.04
C GLU A 132 -19.78 1.78 -11.02
N ALA A 133 -18.78 2.34 -11.71
CA ALA A 133 -18.98 3.39 -12.70
C ALA A 133 -18.95 2.87 -14.14
N ALA A 134 -18.74 1.56 -14.33
CA ALA A 134 -18.55 0.92 -15.64
C ALA A 134 -17.58 1.70 -16.54
N THR A 135 -16.50 2.21 -15.96
CA THR A 135 -15.50 3.02 -16.65
C THR A 135 -14.09 2.53 -16.39
N ARG A 136 -13.21 2.78 -17.37
CA ARG A 136 -11.79 2.53 -17.24
C ARG A 136 -11.05 3.85 -17.21
N VAL A 137 -10.29 4.07 -16.16
CA VAL A 137 -9.53 5.31 -15.93
C VAL A 137 -8.07 5.13 -16.35
N ASP A 138 -7.47 6.17 -16.93
CA ASP A 138 -6.10 6.09 -17.41
C ASP A 138 -5.11 5.89 -16.25
N PHE A 139 -5.30 6.65 -15.16
CA PHE A 139 -4.50 6.51 -13.94
C PHE A 139 -5.37 6.62 -12.69
N TYR A 140 -4.92 5.94 -11.65
CA TYR A 140 -5.66 5.89 -10.39
C TYR A 140 -4.74 6.15 -9.20
N TYR A 141 -5.19 6.99 -8.27
CA TYR A 141 -4.50 7.30 -7.03
C TYR A 141 -5.29 6.78 -5.84
N VAL A 142 -4.60 6.07 -4.96
CA VAL A 142 -5.06 5.73 -3.63
C VAL A 142 -4.18 6.49 -2.64
N ILE A 143 -4.78 7.45 -1.93
CA ILE A 143 -4.05 8.32 -1.01
C ILE A 143 -4.42 7.90 0.41
N ASP A 144 -3.40 7.60 1.23
CA ASP A 144 -3.61 7.19 2.61
C ASP A 144 -4.29 8.31 3.41
N GLY A 145 -5.50 8.00 3.92
CA GLY A 145 -6.33 8.98 4.64
C GLY A 145 -6.94 10.08 3.77
N GLY A 146 -6.77 10.01 2.45
CA GLY A 146 -7.31 10.94 1.48
C GLY A 146 -8.36 10.31 0.54
N PRO A 147 -8.84 11.06 -0.45
CA PRO A 147 -9.75 10.54 -1.46
C PRO A 147 -9.04 9.59 -2.43
N GLU A 148 -9.81 8.68 -3.01
CA GLU A 148 -9.41 7.99 -4.23
C GLU A 148 -9.62 8.90 -5.43
N VAL A 149 -8.69 8.89 -6.40
CA VAL A 149 -8.73 9.82 -7.53
C VAL A 149 -8.56 9.10 -8.85
N ALA A 150 -9.53 9.29 -9.73
CA ALA A 150 -9.53 8.87 -11.12
C ALA A 150 -8.95 9.98 -12.00
N VAL A 151 -7.93 9.69 -12.78
CA VAL A 151 -7.30 10.64 -13.69
C VAL A 151 -7.53 10.21 -15.14
N TYR A 152 -8.00 11.13 -15.97
CA TYR A 152 -8.16 10.96 -17.40
C TYR A 152 -7.22 11.89 -18.17
N ILE A 153 -6.65 11.36 -19.25
CA ILE A 153 -5.76 12.07 -20.16
C ILE A 153 -6.47 12.29 -21.49
N ASP A 154 -7.10 13.44 -21.63
CA ASP A 154 -7.97 13.74 -22.77
C ASP A 154 -7.16 14.15 -24.01
N GLY A 155 -7.24 13.32 -25.05
CA GLY A 155 -6.67 13.60 -26.38
C GLY A 155 -7.61 14.43 -27.27
N PRO A 156 -7.16 14.83 -28.48
CA PRO A 156 -7.91 15.72 -29.38
C PRO A 156 -9.23 15.16 -29.93
N VAL A 157 -9.49 13.88 -29.80
CA VAL A 157 -10.65 13.17 -30.38
C VAL A 157 -11.90 13.21 -29.49
N HIS A 158 -11.84 13.81 -28.29
CA HIS A 158 -12.89 13.75 -27.28
C HIS A 158 -14.05 14.77 -27.44
N ASP A 159 -14.15 15.50 -28.56
CA ASP A 159 -15.16 16.55 -28.76
C ASP A 159 -16.51 16.09 -29.34
N MET A 160 -16.79 14.80 -29.45
CA MET A 160 -18.09 14.31 -29.96
C MET A 160 -19.16 14.32 -28.87
N LEU A 161 -20.34 14.90 -29.19
CA LEU A 161 -21.49 15.14 -28.29
C LEU A 161 -22.01 13.87 -27.57
N ASP A 162 -21.95 12.72 -28.22
CA ASP A 162 -22.43 11.46 -27.64
C ASP A 162 -21.46 10.94 -26.55
N LYS A 163 -20.14 11.17 -26.68
CA LYS A 163 -19.14 10.83 -25.71
C LYS A 163 -19.30 11.66 -24.43
N LYS A 164 -19.60 12.97 -24.56
CA LYS A 164 -19.82 13.87 -23.40
C LYS A 164 -20.98 13.43 -22.48
N ARG A 165 -21.99 12.74 -23.01
CA ARG A 165 -23.12 12.23 -22.20
C ARG A 165 -22.72 10.99 -21.40
N VAL A 166 -21.96 10.09 -22.01
CA VAL A 166 -21.46 8.87 -21.33
C VAL A 166 -20.45 9.28 -20.26
N ASP A 167 -19.53 10.18 -20.60
CA ASP A 167 -18.53 10.70 -19.67
C ASP A 167 -19.17 11.35 -18.44
N ALA A 168 -20.23 12.15 -18.62
CA ALA A 168 -20.94 12.80 -17.51
C ALA A 168 -21.61 11.79 -16.55
N ALA A 169 -22.22 10.73 -17.09
CA ALA A 169 -22.83 9.67 -16.27
C ALA A 169 -21.78 8.87 -15.50
N GLN A 170 -20.64 8.61 -16.13
CA GLN A 170 -19.51 7.93 -15.49
C GLN A 170 -18.89 8.78 -14.37
N GLU A 171 -18.73 10.08 -14.60
CA GLU A 171 -18.25 11.01 -13.56
C GLU A 171 -19.21 11.14 -12.38
N GLU A 172 -20.52 11.11 -12.63
CA GLU A 172 -21.51 11.10 -11.55
C GLU A 172 -21.43 9.81 -10.74
N ALA A 173 -21.31 8.65 -11.38
CA ALA A 173 -21.16 7.36 -10.72
C ALA A 173 -19.84 7.28 -9.90
N LEU A 174 -18.73 7.81 -10.41
CA LEU A 174 -17.48 7.91 -9.67
C LEU A 174 -17.62 8.80 -8.42
N ARG A 175 -18.31 9.94 -8.56
CA ARG A 175 -18.56 10.85 -7.44
C ARG A 175 -19.45 10.22 -6.37
N ASP A 176 -20.47 9.48 -6.77
CA ASP A 176 -21.35 8.75 -5.85
C ASP A 176 -20.61 7.65 -5.09
N SER A 177 -19.57 7.08 -5.72
CA SER A 177 -18.64 6.13 -5.08
C SER A 177 -17.55 6.81 -4.23
N GLY A 178 -17.55 8.13 -4.12
CA GLY A 178 -16.55 8.89 -3.36
C GLY A 178 -15.20 9.06 -4.07
N ILE A 179 -15.15 8.78 -5.38
CA ILE A 179 -13.95 8.90 -6.19
C ILE A 179 -13.93 10.27 -6.86
N MET A 180 -12.85 11.03 -6.63
CA MET A 180 -12.64 12.32 -7.28
C MET A 180 -12.14 12.12 -8.71
N THR A 181 -12.59 12.94 -9.64
CA THR A 181 -12.12 12.92 -11.04
C THR A 181 -11.25 14.13 -11.34
N VAL A 182 -10.08 13.92 -11.95
CA VAL A 182 -9.20 14.96 -12.47
C VAL A 182 -8.90 14.69 -13.94
N ARG A 183 -9.01 15.72 -14.80
CA ARG A 183 -8.74 15.61 -16.24
C ARG A 183 -7.55 16.45 -16.66
N PHE A 184 -6.68 15.87 -17.46
CA PHE A 184 -5.58 16.55 -18.12
C PHE A 184 -5.81 16.57 -19.62
N ARG A 185 -6.07 17.74 -20.17
CA ARG A 185 -6.27 17.91 -21.61
C ARG A 185 -4.91 17.99 -22.31
N TYR A 186 -4.85 17.44 -23.53
CA TYR A 186 -3.63 17.46 -24.35
C TYR A 186 -3.14 18.88 -24.68
N ASP A 187 -4.02 19.86 -24.74
CA ASP A 187 -3.79 21.28 -25.02
C ASP A 187 -3.86 22.18 -23.77
N GLY A 188 -4.04 21.60 -22.59
CA GLY A 188 -4.15 22.31 -21.31
C GLY A 188 -2.82 22.58 -20.63
N ASP A 189 -2.84 23.48 -19.66
CA ASP A 189 -1.70 23.74 -18.76
C ASP A 189 -1.68 22.69 -17.63
N TRP A 190 -0.85 21.66 -17.77
CA TRP A 190 -0.71 20.60 -16.80
C TRP A 190 -0.09 21.09 -15.49
N ASP A 191 0.79 22.09 -15.52
CA ASP A 191 1.38 22.71 -14.32
C ASP A 191 0.31 23.40 -13.47
N GLU A 192 -0.67 24.05 -14.11
CA GLU A 192 -1.79 24.69 -13.40
C GLU A 192 -2.66 23.63 -12.71
N VAL A 193 -3.00 22.54 -13.40
CA VAL A 193 -3.78 21.43 -12.82
C VAL A 193 -3.06 20.81 -11.63
N VAL A 194 -1.77 20.54 -11.74
CA VAL A 194 -0.96 19.97 -10.64
C VAL A 194 -0.94 20.90 -9.43
N ARG A 195 -0.77 22.23 -9.63
CA ARG A 195 -0.78 23.21 -8.54
C ARG A 195 -2.16 23.28 -7.87
N GLN A 196 -3.25 23.22 -8.65
CA GLN A 196 -4.61 23.20 -8.12
C GLN A 196 -4.87 22.01 -7.22
N TYR A 197 -4.31 20.85 -7.57
CA TYR A 197 -4.47 19.59 -6.85
C TYR A 197 -3.18 19.13 -6.14
N SER A 198 -2.42 20.07 -5.58
CA SER A 198 -1.12 19.77 -4.91
C SER A 198 -1.24 18.76 -3.77
N GLY A 199 -2.37 18.71 -3.06
CA GLY A 199 -2.64 17.68 -2.03
C GLY A 199 -2.68 16.25 -2.58
N ILE A 200 -2.99 16.08 -3.88
CA ILE A 200 -3.02 14.79 -4.58
C ILE A 200 -1.65 14.48 -5.16
N PHE A 201 -1.13 15.38 -5.99
CA PHE A 201 0.05 15.16 -6.82
C PHE A 201 1.38 15.49 -6.13
N GLY A 202 1.34 16.24 -5.05
CA GLY A 202 2.52 16.79 -4.39
C GLY A 202 2.81 18.23 -4.80
N GLU A 203 3.73 18.86 -4.10
CA GLU A 203 4.18 20.23 -4.43
C GLU A 203 5.28 20.19 -5.50
N VAL A 204 5.16 21.05 -6.49
CA VAL A 204 6.24 21.27 -7.47
C VAL A 204 7.40 21.91 -6.74
N SER A 205 8.52 21.20 -6.61
CA SER A 205 9.74 21.76 -6.02
C SER A 205 10.18 23.01 -6.79
N ALA A 206 10.40 24.11 -6.09
CA ALA A 206 10.77 25.41 -6.67
C ALA A 206 12.15 25.43 -7.37
N GLY A 207 12.73 24.25 -7.69
CA GLY A 207 14.07 24.08 -8.27
C GLY A 207 14.11 23.75 -9.77
N GLY A 208 12.97 23.57 -10.45
CA GLY A 208 12.91 23.09 -11.83
C GLY A 208 12.83 24.15 -12.94
N ALA A 209 12.96 25.41 -12.65
CA ALA A 209 13.03 26.46 -13.68
C ALA A 209 14.48 26.73 -14.03
N THR A 210 15.12 25.91 -14.87
CA THR A 210 16.40 26.28 -15.45
C THR A 210 16.57 25.74 -16.87
N ARG A 211 16.48 26.66 -17.81
CA ARG A 211 17.07 26.80 -19.16
C ARG A 211 16.66 25.85 -20.24
#